data_2b2637367c9fadbac90cd2e3b32a6826
#
_entry.id   2b2637367c9fadbac90cd2e3b32a6826
#
_cell.length_a   1.000
_cell.length_b   1.000
_cell.length_c   1.000
_cell.angle_alpha   90.00
_cell.angle_beta   90.00
_cell.angle_gamma   90.00
#
_symmetry.space_group_name_H-M   'P 1'
#
loop_
_entity.id
_entity.type
_entity.pdbx_description
1 polymer ?
#
loop_
_entity_poly.entity_id
_entity_poly.type
_entity_poly.pdbx_seq_one_letter_code
_entity_poly.pdbx_strand_id
1 'polypeptide(L)'
;NRQKVSSKSFPIGSVRLLENQVTDDDWQEMKRWTLKNKANFKGNVKGIGSGGNINKIFSMSQLKKKSEIDISTIQNVLSGISPLSIQKRITELGLRPDRADVILHAGKIYESIMRWSQCKEMIVPQSGLPDGIIHELYDSYINTKI
;
A
#
# COMPACT_ATOMS: atom_id res chain seq x y z
N ASN A 1 -23.29 -3.47 6.47
CA ASN A 1 -23.02 -4.58 5.56
C ASN A 1 -21.71 -4.31 4.80
N ARG A 2 -20.63 -5.02 5.19
CA ARG A 2 -19.37 -5.01 4.45
C ARG A 2 -19.46 -6.09 3.36
N GLN A 3 -19.79 -5.72 2.15
CA GLN A 3 -19.86 -6.65 1.03
C GLN A 3 -18.59 -6.51 0.18
N LYS A 4 -17.88 -7.62 -0.03
CA LYS A 4 -16.76 -7.70 -0.98
C LYS A 4 -17.34 -7.64 -2.41
N VAL A 5 -16.99 -6.62 -3.16
CA VAL A 5 -17.47 -6.43 -4.52
C VAL A 5 -16.60 -7.18 -5.53
N SER A 6 -15.29 -7.06 -5.41
CA SER A 6 -14.34 -7.75 -6.29
C SER A 6 -12.94 -7.82 -5.65
N SER A 7 -12.13 -8.77 -6.09
CA SER A 7 -10.71 -8.83 -5.77
C SER A 7 -9.92 -9.41 -6.93
N LYS A 8 -8.67 -8.97 -7.06
CA LYS A 8 -7.73 -9.49 -8.04
C LYS A 8 -6.31 -9.34 -7.52
N SER A 9 -5.48 -10.34 -7.75
CA SER A 9 -4.04 -10.27 -7.54
C SER A 9 -3.35 -9.92 -8.86
N PHE A 10 -2.27 -9.16 -8.77
CA PHE A 10 -1.45 -8.78 -9.92
C PHE A 10 -0.02 -9.25 -9.68
N PRO A 11 0.71 -9.65 -10.73
CA PRO A 11 2.12 -10.03 -10.61
C PRO A 11 3.03 -8.78 -10.44
N ILE A 12 2.55 -7.79 -9.69
CA ILE A 12 3.24 -6.54 -9.38
C ILE A 12 3.52 -6.51 -7.88
N GLY A 13 4.79 -6.42 -7.53
CA GLY A 13 5.24 -6.33 -6.15
C GLY A 13 6.57 -5.57 -6.08
N SER A 14 6.89 -5.04 -4.91
CA SER A 14 8.10 -4.22 -4.75
C SER A 14 9.39 -5.00 -5.03
N VAL A 15 9.46 -6.27 -4.67
CA VAL A 15 10.59 -7.16 -4.98
C VAL A 15 10.62 -7.48 -6.47
N ARG A 16 9.49 -7.82 -7.09
CA ARG A 16 9.42 -8.08 -8.53
C ARG A 16 9.84 -6.87 -9.36
N LEU A 17 9.51 -5.66 -8.90
CA LEU A 17 9.97 -4.41 -9.54
C LEU A 17 11.48 -4.22 -9.40
N LEU A 18 12.04 -4.51 -8.23
CA LEU A 18 13.48 -4.48 -8.01
C LEU A 18 14.22 -5.45 -8.94
N GLU A 19 13.66 -6.64 -9.14
CA GLU A 19 14.22 -7.70 -10.00
C GLU A 19 13.86 -7.55 -11.49
N ASN A 20 13.23 -6.44 -11.90
CA ASN A 20 12.77 -6.19 -13.27
C ASN A 20 11.86 -7.29 -13.85
N GLN A 21 11.06 -7.93 -13.01
CA GLN A 21 10.15 -9.01 -13.39
C GLN A 21 8.72 -8.51 -13.70
N VAL A 22 8.48 -7.21 -13.71
CA VAL A 22 7.17 -6.61 -13.97
C VAL A 22 7.19 -5.99 -15.36
N THR A 23 6.26 -6.40 -16.19
CA THR A 23 6.10 -5.91 -17.56
C THR A 23 5.18 -4.72 -17.66
N ASP A 24 5.21 -4.00 -18.79
CA ASP A 24 4.24 -2.94 -19.07
C ASP A 24 2.81 -3.48 -19.17
N ASP A 25 2.63 -4.70 -19.65
CA ASP A 25 1.32 -5.35 -19.73
C ASP A 25 0.73 -5.59 -18.34
N ASP A 26 1.54 -5.98 -17.37
CA ASP A 26 1.11 -6.14 -15.98
C ASP A 26 0.58 -4.82 -15.41
N TRP A 27 1.30 -3.71 -15.67
CA TRP A 27 0.87 -2.37 -15.26
C TRP A 27 -0.43 -1.96 -15.96
N GLN A 28 -0.56 -2.21 -17.26
CA GLN A 28 -1.78 -1.91 -18.00
C GLN A 28 -2.97 -2.74 -17.53
N GLU A 29 -2.75 -4.00 -17.20
CA GLU A 29 -3.80 -4.86 -16.65
C GLU A 29 -4.29 -4.33 -15.29
N MET A 30 -3.39 -4.00 -14.37
CA MET A 30 -3.73 -3.44 -13.06
C MET A 30 -4.47 -2.10 -13.22
N LYS A 31 -4.02 -1.25 -14.16
CA LYS A 31 -4.66 0.03 -14.46
C LYS A 31 -6.08 -0.17 -14.97
N ARG A 32 -6.27 -1.03 -15.99
CA ARG A 32 -7.61 -1.33 -16.55
C ARG A 32 -8.56 -1.84 -15.48
N TRP A 33 -8.12 -2.76 -14.64
CA TRP A 33 -8.93 -3.30 -13.56
C TRP A 33 -9.32 -2.22 -12.55
N THR A 34 -8.37 -1.38 -12.15
CA THR A 34 -8.61 -0.28 -11.20
C THR A 34 -9.62 0.72 -11.75
N LEU A 35 -9.46 1.15 -13.00
CA LEU A 35 -10.37 2.09 -13.67
C LEU A 35 -11.78 1.50 -13.83
N LYS A 36 -11.89 0.23 -14.24
CA LYS A 36 -13.16 -0.48 -14.36
C LYS A 36 -13.91 -0.52 -13.03
N ASN A 37 -13.22 -0.86 -11.96
CA ASN A 37 -13.85 -0.91 -10.64
C ASN A 37 -14.20 0.49 -10.13
N LYS A 38 -13.35 1.50 -10.36
CA LYS A 38 -13.64 2.90 -10.00
C LYS A 38 -14.93 3.39 -10.68
N ALA A 39 -15.17 3.04 -11.94
CA ALA A 39 -16.36 3.44 -12.67
C ALA A 39 -17.67 2.93 -12.06
N ASN A 40 -17.62 1.83 -11.29
CA ASN A 40 -18.78 1.25 -10.61
C ASN A 40 -19.16 2.01 -9.31
N PHE A 41 -18.35 2.95 -8.85
CA PHE A 41 -18.59 3.70 -7.62
C PHE A 41 -18.94 5.15 -7.92
N LYS A 42 -20.14 5.55 -7.50
CA LYS A 42 -20.56 6.95 -7.50
C LYS A 42 -20.07 7.59 -6.20
N GLY A 43 -19.08 8.47 -6.27
CA GLY A 43 -18.56 9.20 -5.12
C GLY A 43 -17.05 9.05 -4.89
N ASN A 44 -16.60 9.50 -3.74
CA ASN A 44 -15.19 9.47 -3.37
C ASN A 44 -14.75 8.04 -2.99
N VAL A 45 -13.65 7.60 -3.60
CA VAL A 45 -12.99 6.35 -3.21
C VAL A 45 -11.98 6.66 -2.12
N LYS A 46 -12.03 5.91 -1.03
CA LYS A 46 -10.96 5.88 -0.03
C LYS A 46 -10.13 4.61 -0.22
N GLY A 47 -8.81 4.78 -0.25
CA GLY A 47 -7.88 3.66 -0.25
C GLY A 47 -7.66 3.15 1.18
N ILE A 48 -7.32 1.87 1.29
CA ILE A 48 -6.79 1.30 2.52
C ILE A 48 -5.47 0.64 2.16
N GLY A 49 -4.38 1.17 2.72
CA GLY A 49 -3.04 0.63 2.54
C GLY A 49 -2.64 -0.21 3.75
N SER A 50 -2.33 -1.48 3.53
CA SER A 50 -1.85 -2.37 4.58
C SER A 50 -0.50 -2.96 4.23
N GLY A 51 0.25 -3.34 5.25
CA GLY A 51 1.56 -3.97 5.11
C GLY A 51 2.73 -3.05 5.42
N GLY A 52 3.91 -3.65 5.51
CA GLY A 52 5.07 -3.02 6.10
C GLY A 52 5.63 -1.82 5.36
N ASN A 53 5.53 -1.77 4.03
CA ASN A 53 6.07 -0.65 3.26
C ASN A 53 5.23 0.61 3.45
N ILE A 54 3.90 0.52 3.35
CA ILE A 54 3.04 1.70 3.57
C ILE A 54 3.07 2.16 5.02
N ASN A 55 3.13 1.24 5.99
CA ASN A 55 3.29 1.58 7.39
C ASN A 55 4.59 2.37 7.63
N LYS A 56 5.69 1.99 6.97
CA LYS A 56 6.96 2.71 7.08
C LYS A 56 6.92 4.07 6.39
N ILE A 57 6.38 4.18 5.17
CA ILE A 57 6.16 5.45 4.47
C ILE A 57 5.33 6.39 5.35
N PHE A 58 4.23 5.88 5.92
CA PHE A 58 3.37 6.64 6.82
C PHE A 58 4.12 7.11 8.07
N SER A 59 4.91 6.25 8.70
CA SER A 59 5.68 6.63 9.90
C SER A 59 6.70 7.74 9.62
N MET A 60 7.31 7.76 8.43
CA MET A 60 8.26 8.78 7.99
C MET A 60 7.60 10.11 7.60
N SER A 61 6.30 10.10 7.27
CA SER A 61 5.56 11.32 6.95
C SER A 61 5.31 12.23 8.16
N GLN A 62 5.59 11.75 9.37
CA GLN A 62 5.39 12.47 10.64
C GLN A 62 3.95 12.93 10.91
N LEU A 63 2.97 12.35 10.25
CA LEU A 63 1.54 12.63 10.43
C LEU A 63 1.02 12.02 11.74
N LYS A 64 1.49 12.52 12.89
CA LYS A 64 1.25 11.94 14.23
C LYS A 64 -0.21 11.88 14.70
N LYS A 65 -1.13 12.59 14.03
CA LYS A 65 -2.54 12.71 14.47
C LYS A 65 -3.57 12.19 13.47
N LYS A 66 -3.13 11.65 12.34
CA LYS A 66 -4.02 11.14 11.28
C LYS A 66 -3.70 9.68 11.01
N SER A 67 -4.69 8.92 10.59
CA SER A 67 -4.51 7.57 10.02
C SER A 67 -4.55 7.59 8.50
N GLU A 68 -4.53 8.76 7.88
CA GLU A 68 -4.68 8.96 6.44
C GLU A 68 -3.45 9.66 5.88
N ILE A 69 -3.04 9.24 4.68
CA ILE A 69 -1.93 9.82 3.92
C ILE A 69 -2.40 10.13 2.50
N ASP A 70 -2.08 11.33 2.01
CA ASP A 70 -2.34 11.71 0.63
C ASP A 70 -1.16 11.39 -0.30
N ILE A 71 -1.41 11.50 -1.60
CA ILE A 71 -0.41 11.18 -2.63
C ILE A 71 0.79 12.15 -2.57
N SER A 72 0.58 13.42 -2.25
CA SER A 72 1.63 14.42 -2.17
C SER A 72 2.58 14.13 -1.01
N THR A 73 2.05 13.71 0.11
CA THR A 73 2.83 13.29 1.27
C THR A 73 3.66 12.04 0.96
N ILE A 74 3.08 11.04 0.28
CA ILE A 74 3.83 9.86 -0.18
C ILE A 74 5.00 10.32 -1.08
N GLN A 75 4.74 11.18 -2.06
CA GLN A 75 5.76 11.70 -2.97
C GLN A 75 6.87 12.45 -2.26
N ASN A 76 6.54 13.28 -1.28
CA ASN A 76 7.51 14.02 -0.49
C ASN A 76 8.44 13.06 0.30
N VAL A 77 7.87 12.03 0.93
CA VAL A 77 8.65 11.01 1.63
C VAL A 77 9.59 10.29 0.66
N LEU A 78 9.07 9.84 -0.49
CA LEU A 78 9.87 9.12 -1.48
C LEU A 78 10.97 9.99 -2.10
N SER A 79 10.69 11.27 -2.33
CA SER A 79 11.69 12.22 -2.82
C SER A 79 12.83 12.44 -1.83
N GLY A 80 12.54 12.42 -0.54
CA GLY A 80 13.57 12.46 0.50
C GLY A 80 14.43 11.18 0.59
N ILE A 81 13.83 10.03 0.26
CA ILE A 81 14.53 8.72 0.30
C ILE A 81 15.34 8.49 -0.97
N SER A 82 14.83 8.92 -2.12
CA SER A 82 15.37 8.60 -3.44
C SER A 82 16.87 8.90 -3.60
N PRO A 83 17.42 10.05 -3.14
CA PRO A 83 18.84 10.35 -3.29
C PRO A 83 19.75 9.55 -2.33
N LEU A 84 19.19 8.87 -1.35
CA LEU A 84 19.98 8.14 -0.34
C LEU A 84 20.37 6.76 -0.86
N SER A 85 21.64 6.37 -0.64
CA SER A 85 22.09 5.00 -0.86
C SER A 85 21.34 4.02 0.05
N ILE A 86 21.28 2.75 -0.32
CA ILE A 86 20.64 1.70 0.51
C ILE A 86 21.24 1.71 1.93
N GLN A 87 22.56 1.83 2.04
CA GLN A 87 23.22 1.90 3.34
C GLN A 87 22.74 3.09 4.18
N LYS A 88 22.62 4.27 3.60
CA LYS A 88 22.08 5.45 4.30
C LYS A 88 20.61 5.27 4.69
N ARG A 89 19.81 4.65 3.85
CA ARG A 89 18.41 4.33 4.21
C ARG A 89 18.33 3.42 5.44
N ILE A 90 19.27 2.49 5.59
CA ILE A 90 19.35 1.62 6.78
C ILE A 90 19.83 2.41 8.00
N THR A 91 20.96 3.11 7.89
CA THR A 91 21.63 3.72 9.05
C THR A 91 20.98 5.02 9.51
N GLU A 92 20.52 5.87 8.58
CA GLU A 92 19.97 7.19 8.92
C GLU A 92 18.44 7.17 9.09
N LEU A 93 17.72 6.35 8.30
CA LEU A 93 16.26 6.26 8.35
C LEU A 93 15.74 5.06 9.15
N GLY A 94 16.63 4.20 9.63
CA GLY A 94 16.26 3.00 10.37
C GLY A 94 15.38 2.04 9.56
N LEU A 95 15.60 1.96 8.24
CA LEU A 95 14.91 0.95 7.44
C LEU A 95 15.58 -0.41 7.66
N ARG A 96 14.74 -1.44 7.71
CA ARG A 96 15.26 -2.82 7.65
C ARG A 96 15.89 -3.07 6.27
N PRO A 97 16.94 -3.89 6.17
CA PRO A 97 17.61 -4.19 4.90
C PRO A 97 16.63 -4.65 3.81
N ASP A 98 15.69 -5.53 4.16
CA ASP A 98 14.65 -6.07 3.28
C ASP A 98 13.61 -5.03 2.79
N ARG A 99 13.70 -3.78 3.23
CA ARG A 99 12.84 -2.66 2.84
C ARG A 99 13.59 -1.51 2.23
N ALA A 100 14.86 -1.34 2.59
CA ALA A 100 15.67 -0.22 2.15
C ALA A 100 15.85 -0.18 0.62
N ASP A 101 15.86 -1.34 -0.03
CA ASP A 101 15.95 -1.49 -1.48
C ASP A 101 14.60 -1.39 -2.20
N VAL A 102 13.51 -1.86 -1.59
CA VAL A 102 12.20 -1.98 -2.25
C VAL A 102 11.22 -0.84 -1.96
N ILE A 103 11.49 0.04 -0.99
CA ILE A 103 10.53 1.03 -0.52
C ILE A 103 10.10 2.02 -1.61
N LEU A 104 11.01 2.40 -2.51
CA LEU A 104 10.70 3.28 -3.64
C LEU A 104 9.78 2.58 -4.65
N HIS A 105 10.01 1.30 -4.90
CA HIS A 105 9.16 0.49 -5.76
C HIS A 105 7.76 0.31 -5.17
N ALA A 106 7.67 0.10 -3.86
CA ALA A 106 6.38 0.05 -3.17
C ALA A 106 5.62 1.39 -3.28
N GLY A 107 6.32 2.52 -3.09
CA GLY A 107 5.75 3.85 -3.27
C GLY A 107 5.16 4.06 -4.66
N LYS A 108 5.87 3.63 -5.73
CA LYS A 108 5.38 3.68 -7.10
C LYS A 108 4.05 2.93 -7.29
N ILE A 109 3.89 1.78 -6.63
CA ILE A 109 2.63 1.02 -6.68
C ILE A 109 1.50 1.82 -6.02
N TYR A 110 1.72 2.34 -4.81
CA TYR A 110 0.69 3.12 -4.10
C TYR A 110 0.28 4.37 -4.88
N GLU A 111 1.24 5.14 -5.39
CA GLU A 111 0.95 6.31 -6.22
C GLU A 111 0.11 5.96 -7.45
N SER A 112 0.47 4.88 -8.15
CA SER A 112 -0.23 4.44 -9.36
C SER A 112 -1.68 4.09 -9.06
N ILE A 113 -1.93 3.29 -8.03
CA ILE A 113 -3.28 2.91 -7.61
C ILE A 113 -4.10 4.14 -7.19
N MET A 114 -3.52 5.04 -6.39
CA MET A 114 -4.21 6.26 -5.95
C MET A 114 -4.58 7.16 -7.13
N ARG A 115 -3.68 7.34 -8.10
CA ARG A 115 -3.96 8.13 -9.32
C ARG A 115 -5.08 7.52 -10.14
N TRP A 116 -5.01 6.22 -10.44
CA TRP A 116 -6.00 5.56 -11.29
C TRP A 116 -7.37 5.45 -10.64
N SER A 117 -7.41 5.22 -9.34
CA SER A 117 -8.68 5.17 -8.58
C SER A 117 -9.23 6.57 -8.24
N GLN A 118 -8.47 7.65 -8.51
CA GLN A 118 -8.77 8.99 -8.06
C GLN A 118 -8.95 9.09 -6.54
N CYS A 119 -8.23 8.22 -5.82
CA CYS A 119 -8.22 8.21 -4.38
C CYS A 119 -7.34 9.35 -3.87
N LYS A 120 -7.92 10.31 -3.18
CA LYS A 120 -7.19 11.47 -2.63
C LYS A 120 -6.39 11.11 -1.38
N GLU A 121 -6.95 10.24 -0.56
CA GLU A 121 -6.40 9.85 0.75
C GLU A 121 -6.46 8.34 0.92
N MET A 122 -5.40 7.78 1.48
CA MET A 122 -5.29 6.37 1.83
C MET A 122 -5.24 6.23 3.35
N ILE A 123 -6.14 5.43 3.90
CA ILE A 123 -6.11 5.06 5.32
C ILE A 123 -5.00 4.03 5.51
N VAL A 124 -4.15 4.25 6.50
CA VAL A 124 -3.08 3.34 6.90
C VAL A 124 -3.35 2.85 8.31
N PRO A 125 -4.05 1.71 8.49
CA PRO A 125 -4.48 1.23 9.79
C PRO A 125 -3.32 0.72 10.66
N GLN A 126 -2.09 0.72 10.15
CA GLN A 126 -0.88 0.18 10.77
C GLN A 126 -1.00 -1.29 11.19
N SER A 127 -1.93 -2.00 10.57
CA SER A 127 -2.16 -3.44 10.71
C SER A 127 -1.69 -4.17 9.45
N GLY A 128 -1.50 -5.46 9.56
CA GLY A 128 -1.10 -6.34 8.46
C GLY A 128 -2.02 -7.57 8.33
N LEU A 129 -1.66 -8.45 7.40
CA LEU A 129 -2.39 -9.70 7.18
C LEU A 129 -2.54 -10.57 8.45
N PRO A 130 -1.51 -10.69 9.32
CA PRO A 130 -1.65 -11.47 10.56
C PRO A 130 -2.75 -10.96 11.47
N ASP A 131 -2.88 -9.64 11.60
CA ASP A 131 -3.93 -9.04 12.46
C ASP A 131 -5.33 -9.39 11.96
N GLY A 132 -5.53 -9.34 10.64
CA GLY A 132 -6.80 -9.72 10.01
C GLY A 132 -7.13 -11.19 10.21
N ILE A 133 -6.15 -12.08 10.07
CA ILE A 133 -6.33 -13.54 10.29
C ILE A 133 -6.69 -13.83 11.74
N ILE A 134 -6.01 -13.20 12.70
CA ILE A 134 -6.30 -13.38 14.13
C ILE A 134 -7.72 -12.93 14.44
N HIS A 135 -8.17 -11.79 13.92
CA HIS A 135 -9.55 -11.33 14.10
C HIS A 135 -10.56 -12.31 13.52
N GLU A 136 -10.34 -12.81 12.31
CA GLU A 136 -11.24 -13.76 11.66
C GLU A 136 -11.34 -15.08 12.45
N LEU A 137 -10.20 -15.59 12.91
CA LEU A 137 -10.15 -16.80 13.75
C LEU A 137 -10.86 -16.59 15.09
N TYR A 138 -10.67 -15.45 15.72
CA TYR A 138 -11.33 -15.10 16.97
C TYR A 138 -12.85 -15.01 16.81
N ASP A 139 -13.33 -14.30 15.79
CA ASP A 139 -14.74 -14.16 15.48
C ASP A 139 -15.39 -15.54 15.19
N SER A 140 -14.70 -16.38 14.43
CA SER A 140 -15.15 -17.75 14.15
C SER A 140 -15.24 -18.59 15.42
N TYR A 141 -14.25 -18.49 16.31
CA TYR A 141 -14.23 -19.20 17.58
C TYR A 141 -15.38 -18.79 18.51
N ILE A 142 -15.64 -17.49 18.64
CA ILE A 142 -16.73 -16.98 19.46
C ILE A 142 -18.08 -17.42 18.90
N ASN A 143 -18.30 -17.31 17.58
CA ASN A 143 -19.57 -17.69 16.95
C ASN A 143 -19.84 -19.20 16.98
N THR A 144 -18.82 -20.04 17.20
CA THR A 144 -18.99 -21.51 17.33
C THR A 144 -19.36 -21.92 18.76
N LYS A 145 -19.22 -21.01 19.74
CA LYS A 145 -19.53 -21.30 21.17
C LYS A 145 -20.91 -20.80 21.61
N ILE A 146 -21.68 -20.18 20.73
CA ILE A 146 -23.07 -19.77 20.95
C ILE A 146 -23.98 -20.73 20.17
#